data_0a73ee89869d8b984cdf515db7ad09d5
#
_entry.id   0a73ee89869d8b984cdf515db7ad09d5
#
_cell.length_a   1.000
_cell.length_b   1.000
_cell.length_c   1.000
_cell.angle_alpha   90.00
_cell.angle_beta   90.00
_cell.angle_gamma   90.00
#
_symmetry.space_group_name_H-M   'P 1'
#
loop_
_entity.id
_entity.type
_entity.pdbx_description
1 polymer ?
#
loop_
_entity_poly.entity_id
_entity_poly.type
_entity_poly.pdbx_seq_one_letter_code
_entity_poly.pdbx_strand_id
1 'polypeptide(L)'
;MKQSWGVKKKRRNYVELWVFFLLVVSVNFFDLIPITRVIGPNGPFAFYLISLFLMFTFNRRAWIRDSANWLRPFWWLVAGIVLSWIPALMYYGQSFVQSFFSYRRMFELVAFPILIALRPSERELRGALYGFSVFYLIVSLMVTFFAPWWVPQPEDSPLMEEGDLIVGLSGVRHLSLAFIFSLQRVIKDNNLRNMGWAFFEFALLFLVQNRTSLIAAIVIVGFLVLKMKMSPQKLLLIALGSIAVVLMVVYTAGQWEMLYRETVEQILNPDYNRNKAYVYMFSHRSVIQHLLGTGYISANVNPIIHVLQESGIFHSDVGMVGMWHQYGVIPTLVILVMTVKGLAEKKSFLVKASALYIIVGIPTLSFFGIGESILWLSIYLYVYYSDNLPVFRDDTVTVRKVGWGGTRYRSIAG
;
A
#
# COMPACT_ATOMS: atom_id res chain seq x y z
N MET A 1 3.14 -35.87 -20.31
CA MET A 1 2.69 -35.16 -19.10
C MET A 1 3.77 -34.45 -18.28
N LYS A 2 5.01 -34.94 -18.20
CA LYS A 2 6.09 -34.31 -17.38
C LYS A 2 6.56 -32.91 -17.85
N GLN A 3 6.55 -32.59 -19.15
CA GLN A 3 6.98 -31.28 -19.64
C GLN A 3 6.07 -30.09 -19.25
N SER A 4 4.76 -30.32 -19.02
CA SER A 4 3.83 -29.24 -18.66
C SER A 4 4.02 -28.72 -17.23
N TRP A 5 4.56 -29.54 -16.32
CA TRP A 5 4.82 -29.19 -14.92
C TRP A 5 6.02 -28.24 -14.78
N GLY A 6 7.08 -28.45 -15.55
CA GLY A 6 8.28 -27.61 -15.52
C GLY A 6 8.01 -26.18 -15.99
N VAL A 7 7.21 -26.02 -17.07
CA VAL A 7 6.86 -24.71 -17.62
C VAL A 7 5.95 -23.92 -16.67
N LYS A 8 4.99 -24.58 -15.99
CA LYS A 8 4.12 -23.91 -15.00
C LYS A 8 4.90 -23.44 -13.77
N LYS A 9 5.80 -24.28 -13.24
CA LYS A 9 6.65 -23.92 -12.08
C LYS A 9 7.57 -22.75 -12.42
N LYS A 10 8.17 -22.74 -13.63
CA LYS A 10 9.04 -21.67 -14.10
C LYS A 10 8.28 -20.33 -14.22
N ARG A 11 7.08 -20.31 -14.85
CA ARG A 11 6.25 -19.09 -14.97
C ARG A 11 5.88 -18.52 -13.60
N ARG A 12 5.48 -19.36 -12.66
CA ARG A 12 5.09 -18.97 -11.32
C ARG A 12 6.22 -18.24 -10.60
N ASN A 13 7.43 -18.77 -10.64
CA ASN A 13 8.58 -18.15 -9.99
C ASN A 13 8.86 -16.74 -10.54
N TYR A 14 8.67 -16.50 -11.84
CA TYR A 14 8.87 -15.18 -12.43
C TYR A 14 7.83 -14.16 -11.97
N VAL A 15 6.54 -14.52 -11.93
CA VAL A 15 5.47 -13.59 -11.51
C VAL A 15 5.64 -13.21 -10.04
N GLU A 16 5.88 -14.19 -9.16
CA GLU A 16 6.15 -13.97 -7.75
C GLU A 16 7.37 -13.07 -7.52
N LEU A 17 8.47 -13.34 -8.23
CA LEU A 17 9.70 -12.56 -8.16
C LEU A 17 9.46 -11.12 -8.65
N TRP A 18 8.70 -10.95 -9.74
CA TRP A 18 8.41 -9.60 -10.27
C TRP A 18 7.58 -8.78 -9.30
N VAL A 19 6.55 -9.37 -8.68
CA VAL A 19 5.76 -8.71 -7.64
C VAL A 19 6.63 -8.36 -6.43
N PHE A 20 7.54 -9.25 -6.02
CA PHE A 20 8.49 -8.96 -4.95
C PHE A 20 9.37 -7.73 -5.28
N PHE A 21 9.89 -7.65 -6.50
CA PHE A 21 10.65 -6.48 -6.93
C PHE A 21 9.81 -5.19 -6.94
N LEU A 22 8.53 -5.26 -7.36
CA LEU A 22 7.62 -4.10 -7.26
C LEU A 22 7.51 -3.61 -5.81
N LEU A 23 7.39 -4.54 -4.83
CA LEU A 23 7.32 -4.19 -3.41
C LEU A 23 8.61 -3.51 -2.93
N VAL A 24 9.78 -4.06 -3.25
CA VAL A 24 11.08 -3.51 -2.84
C VAL A 24 11.37 -2.15 -3.49
N VAL A 25 11.02 -2.00 -4.77
CA VAL A 25 11.20 -0.73 -5.50
C VAL A 25 10.27 0.36 -4.97
N SER A 26 9.02 0.03 -4.57
CA SER A 26 8.07 1.01 -4.04
C SER A 26 8.50 1.63 -2.70
N VAL A 27 9.34 0.92 -1.96
CA VAL A 27 9.99 1.43 -0.73
C VAL A 27 11.39 1.98 -0.99
N ASN A 28 11.70 2.29 -2.27
CA ASN A 28 13.00 2.80 -2.70
C ASN A 28 14.19 1.99 -2.13
N PHE A 29 14.05 0.64 -2.09
CA PHE A 29 15.05 -0.26 -1.48
C PHE A 29 15.38 0.13 -0.02
N PHE A 30 14.38 0.57 0.75
CA PHE A 30 14.53 1.06 2.13
C PHE A 30 15.50 2.24 2.28
N ASP A 31 15.65 3.04 1.22
CA ASP A 31 16.57 4.18 1.13
C ASP A 31 18.04 3.84 1.43
N LEU A 32 18.44 2.57 1.21
CA LEU A 32 19.80 2.11 1.45
C LEU A 32 20.80 2.86 0.55
N ILE A 33 21.73 3.60 1.15
CA ILE A 33 22.68 4.49 0.45
C ILE A 33 23.44 3.81 -0.69
N PRO A 34 24.00 2.58 -0.56
CA PRO A 34 24.72 1.96 -1.66
C PRO A 34 23.83 1.72 -2.87
N ILE A 35 22.58 1.36 -2.65
CA ILE A 35 21.63 1.05 -3.71
C ILE A 35 21.13 2.35 -4.34
N THR A 36 20.73 3.32 -3.54
CA THR A 36 20.21 4.61 -4.02
C THR A 36 21.27 5.42 -4.76
N ARG A 37 22.56 5.31 -4.38
CA ARG A 37 23.67 5.91 -5.14
C ARG A 37 23.84 5.32 -6.52
N VAL A 38 23.69 3.98 -6.68
CA VAL A 38 23.83 3.29 -7.97
C VAL A 38 22.63 3.55 -8.87
N ILE A 39 21.42 3.41 -8.31
CA ILE A 39 20.17 3.50 -9.08
C ILE A 39 19.76 4.95 -9.30
N GLY A 40 20.18 5.84 -8.41
CA GLY A 40 19.81 7.25 -8.41
C GLY A 40 18.34 7.50 -8.06
N PRO A 41 17.93 8.76 -7.90
CA PRO A 41 16.58 9.14 -7.49
C PRO A 41 15.51 8.80 -8.53
N ASN A 42 15.91 8.50 -9.77
CA ASN A 42 15.01 8.12 -10.87
C ASN A 42 14.89 6.59 -11.05
N GLY A 43 15.60 5.80 -10.24
CA GLY A 43 15.62 4.34 -10.37
C GLY A 43 14.24 3.69 -10.31
N PRO A 44 13.42 3.98 -9.30
CA PRO A 44 12.05 3.45 -9.22
C PRO A 44 11.22 3.82 -10.46
N PHE A 45 11.28 5.07 -10.89
CA PHE A 45 10.60 5.54 -12.10
C PHE A 45 11.02 4.75 -13.34
N ALA A 46 12.33 4.60 -13.58
CA ALA A 46 12.86 3.84 -14.70
C ALA A 46 12.42 2.37 -14.64
N PHE A 47 12.42 1.75 -13.46
CA PHE A 47 11.96 0.38 -13.26
C PHE A 47 10.49 0.20 -13.65
N TYR A 48 9.60 1.09 -13.20
CA TYR A 48 8.18 1.02 -13.55
C TYR A 48 7.95 1.22 -15.06
N LEU A 49 8.64 2.16 -15.69
CA LEU A 49 8.53 2.38 -17.14
C LEU A 49 9.04 1.19 -17.96
N ILE A 50 10.19 0.63 -17.60
CA ILE A 50 10.75 -0.56 -18.26
C ILE A 50 9.79 -1.73 -18.07
N SER A 51 9.28 -1.94 -16.85
CA SER A 51 8.33 -2.99 -16.55
C SER A 51 7.06 -2.87 -17.39
N LEU A 52 6.51 -1.66 -17.50
CA LEU A 52 5.34 -1.39 -18.32
C LEU A 52 5.62 -1.68 -19.81
N PHE A 53 6.74 -1.21 -20.32
CA PHE A 53 7.13 -1.43 -21.72
C PHE A 53 7.28 -2.92 -22.02
N LEU A 54 7.97 -3.68 -21.16
CA LEU A 54 8.14 -5.13 -21.32
C LEU A 54 6.78 -5.84 -21.26
N MET A 55 5.91 -5.50 -20.31
CA MET A 55 4.59 -6.11 -20.20
C MET A 55 3.70 -5.75 -21.41
N PHE A 56 3.74 -4.52 -21.87
CA PHE A 56 3.01 -4.09 -23.06
C PHE A 56 3.47 -4.84 -24.31
N THR A 57 4.78 -5.01 -24.48
CA THR A 57 5.36 -5.71 -25.63
C THR A 57 5.00 -7.19 -25.63
N PHE A 58 5.12 -7.87 -24.48
CA PHE A 58 4.93 -9.32 -24.40
C PHE A 58 3.47 -9.75 -24.20
N ASN A 59 2.62 -8.92 -23.60
CA ASN A 59 1.23 -9.23 -23.25
C ASN A 59 0.17 -8.33 -23.92
N ARG A 60 0.50 -7.66 -25.03
CA ARG A 60 -0.36 -6.69 -25.70
C ARG A 60 -1.82 -7.15 -25.90
N ARG A 61 -2.03 -8.40 -26.34
CA ARG A 61 -3.40 -8.92 -26.60
C ARG A 61 -4.21 -9.12 -25.31
N ALA A 62 -3.59 -9.59 -24.25
CA ALA A 62 -4.25 -9.76 -22.95
C ALA A 62 -4.60 -8.39 -22.34
N TRP A 63 -3.70 -7.43 -22.46
CA TRP A 63 -3.86 -6.09 -21.94
C TRP A 63 -5.04 -5.34 -22.60
N ILE A 64 -5.16 -5.39 -23.93
CA ILE A 64 -6.23 -4.70 -24.66
C ILE A 64 -7.61 -5.27 -24.34
N ARG A 65 -7.76 -6.59 -24.20
CA ARG A 65 -9.05 -7.23 -24.02
C ARG A 65 -9.68 -7.00 -22.65
N ASP A 66 -8.85 -6.96 -21.60
CA ASP A 66 -9.34 -6.88 -20.22
C ASP A 66 -9.24 -5.44 -19.66
N SER A 67 -8.65 -4.52 -20.43
CA SER A 67 -8.24 -3.22 -19.94
C SER A 67 -9.37 -2.18 -19.82
N ALA A 68 -10.39 -2.26 -20.68
CA ALA A 68 -11.36 -1.16 -20.80
C ALA A 68 -12.15 -0.87 -19.50
N ASN A 69 -12.56 -1.92 -18.77
CA ASN A 69 -13.35 -1.77 -17.55
C ASN A 69 -12.48 -1.67 -16.28
N TRP A 70 -11.37 -2.42 -16.22
CA TRP A 70 -10.51 -2.47 -15.06
C TRP A 70 -9.66 -1.22 -14.90
N LEU A 71 -9.25 -0.62 -16.03
CA LEU A 71 -8.43 0.57 -16.03
C LEU A 71 -9.22 1.87 -15.80
N ARG A 72 -10.55 1.84 -15.71
CA ARG A 72 -11.35 3.05 -15.47
C ARG A 72 -10.91 3.81 -14.21
N PRO A 73 -10.82 3.20 -13.00
CA PRO A 73 -10.38 3.93 -11.82
C PRO A 73 -8.94 4.46 -11.98
N PHE A 74 -8.05 3.68 -12.61
CA PHE A 74 -6.68 4.14 -12.90
C PHE A 74 -6.67 5.42 -13.74
N TRP A 75 -7.46 5.47 -14.82
CA TRP A 75 -7.53 6.66 -15.68
C TRP A 75 -8.13 7.85 -14.94
N TRP A 76 -9.12 7.64 -14.08
CA TRP A 76 -9.66 8.72 -13.23
C TRP A 76 -8.64 9.23 -12.22
N LEU A 77 -7.85 8.36 -11.62
CA LEU A 77 -6.76 8.76 -10.73
C LEU A 77 -5.71 9.58 -11.49
N VAL A 78 -5.26 9.11 -12.64
CA VAL A 78 -4.30 9.83 -13.50
C VAL A 78 -4.88 11.17 -13.96
N ALA A 79 -6.13 11.19 -14.41
CA ALA A 79 -6.80 12.43 -14.85
C ALA A 79 -6.86 13.45 -13.71
N GLY A 80 -7.23 13.05 -12.48
CA GLY A 80 -7.26 13.96 -11.35
C GLY A 80 -5.87 14.53 -11.01
N ILE A 81 -4.83 13.69 -11.05
CA ILE A 81 -3.45 14.15 -10.85
C ILE A 81 -3.04 15.17 -11.94
N VAL A 82 -3.31 14.88 -13.21
CA VAL A 82 -2.95 15.79 -14.31
C VAL A 82 -3.75 17.09 -14.23
N LEU A 83 -5.06 17.02 -13.89
CA LEU A 83 -5.88 18.21 -13.72
C LEU A 83 -5.39 19.10 -12.57
N SER A 84 -4.78 18.55 -11.51
CA SER A 84 -4.19 19.33 -10.42
C SER A 84 -2.98 20.18 -10.85
N TRP A 85 -2.39 19.91 -12.02
CA TRP A 85 -1.31 20.74 -12.57
C TRP A 85 -1.81 22.09 -13.09
N ILE A 86 -3.13 22.22 -13.39
CA ILE A 86 -3.72 23.49 -13.82
C ILE A 86 -3.63 24.54 -12.69
N PRO A 87 -4.13 24.28 -11.48
CA PRO A 87 -3.93 25.20 -10.36
C PRO A 87 -2.45 25.40 -10.00
N ALA A 88 -1.61 24.36 -10.12
CA ALA A 88 -0.17 24.51 -9.91
C ALA A 88 0.44 25.56 -10.86
N LEU A 89 0.03 25.57 -12.13
CA LEU A 89 0.44 26.58 -13.08
C LEU A 89 -0.15 27.97 -12.74
N MET A 90 -1.47 28.02 -12.47
CA MET A 90 -2.21 29.29 -12.32
C MET A 90 -1.81 30.08 -11.05
N TYR A 91 -1.60 29.37 -9.92
CA TYR A 91 -1.39 30.00 -8.62
C TYR A 91 0.07 30.00 -8.17
N TYR A 92 0.88 29.08 -8.68
CA TYR A 92 2.28 28.91 -8.25
C TYR A 92 3.29 29.08 -9.38
N GLY A 93 2.82 29.28 -10.63
CA GLY A 93 3.71 29.45 -11.80
C GLY A 93 4.48 28.17 -12.18
N GLN A 94 4.11 27.01 -11.61
CA GLN A 94 4.77 25.74 -11.90
C GLN A 94 4.31 25.19 -13.25
N SER A 95 5.23 25.09 -14.21
CA SER A 95 4.90 24.57 -15.54
C SER A 95 4.47 23.10 -15.50
N PHE A 96 3.76 22.63 -16.52
CA PHE A 96 3.37 21.22 -16.64
C PHE A 96 4.57 20.28 -16.63
N VAL A 97 5.67 20.67 -17.26
CA VAL A 97 6.92 19.90 -17.26
C VAL A 97 7.52 19.80 -15.87
N GLN A 98 7.55 20.92 -15.13
CA GLN A 98 7.98 20.91 -13.74
C GLN A 98 7.06 20.05 -12.85
N SER A 99 5.74 20.14 -13.02
CA SER A 99 4.77 19.33 -12.29
C SER A 99 4.97 17.84 -12.56
N PHE A 100 5.23 17.47 -13.82
CA PHE A 100 5.54 16.10 -14.21
C PHE A 100 6.79 15.56 -13.51
N PHE A 101 7.88 16.31 -13.53
CA PHE A 101 9.14 15.87 -12.90
C PHE A 101 9.12 15.98 -11.37
N SER A 102 8.39 16.94 -10.82
CA SER A 102 8.25 17.08 -9.37
C SER A 102 7.49 15.90 -8.78
N TYR A 103 6.47 15.39 -9.47
CA TYR A 103 5.64 14.27 -9.00
C TYR A 103 5.90 12.97 -9.78
N ARG A 104 7.15 12.62 -9.98
CA ARG A 104 7.53 11.35 -10.63
C ARG A 104 7.03 10.08 -9.94
N ARG A 105 6.72 10.13 -8.63
CA ARG A 105 6.11 9.01 -7.90
C ARG A 105 4.74 8.59 -8.43
N MET A 106 4.02 9.46 -9.15
CA MET A 106 2.76 9.06 -9.80
C MET A 106 2.91 7.87 -10.75
N PHE A 107 4.12 7.67 -11.30
CA PHE A 107 4.41 6.53 -12.16
C PHE A 107 4.34 5.19 -11.45
N GLU A 108 4.39 5.16 -10.13
CA GLU A 108 4.16 3.94 -9.37
C GLU A 108 2.72 3.43 -9.50
N LEU A 109 1.75 4.29 -9.87
CA LEU A 109 0.40 3.86 -10.27
C LEU A 109 0.40 2.90 -11.46
N VAL A 110 1.45 2.94 -12.29
CA VAL A 110 1.67 2.00 -13.40
C VAL A 110 1.80 0.56 -12.91
N ALA A 111 2.08 0.34 -11.61
CA ALA A 111 2.02 -0.99 -11.01
C ALA A 111 0.66 -1.67 -11.23
N PHE A 112 -0.45 -0.92 -11.25
CA PHE A 112 -1.76 -1.51 -11.49
C PHE A 112 -1.91 -2.14 -12.89
N PRO A 113 -1.65 -1.46 -14.00
CA PRO A 113 -1.63 -2.10 -15.32
C PRO A 113 -0.56 -3.20 -15.45
N ILE A 114 0.58 -3.10 -14.76
CA ILE A 114 1.58 -4.17 -14.71
C ILE A 114 0.97 -5.43 -14.04
N LEU A 115 0.28 -5.28 -12.92
CA LEU A 115 -0.40 -6.39 -12.24
C LEU A 115 -1.49 -7.02 -13.13
N ILE A 116 -2.26 -6.21 -13.88
CA ILE A 116 -3.23 -6.72 -14.86
C ILE A 116 -2.53 -7.54 -15.94
N ALA A 117 -1.39 -7.11 -16.43
CA ALA A 117 -0.64 -7.83 -17.46
C ALA A 117 0.01 -9.12 -16.92
N LEU A 118 0.57 -9.10 -15.72
CA LEU A 118 1.18 -10.24 -15.04
C LEU A 118 0.14 -11.29 -14.62
N ARG A 119 -1.05 -10.86 -14.21
CA ARG A 119 -2.13 -11.70 -13.66
C ARG A 119 -1.64 -12.60 -12.53
N PRO A 120 -1.06 -12.05 -11.47
CA PRO A 120 -0.65 -12.87 -10.34
C PRO A 120 -1.86 -13.53 -9.70
N SER A 121 -1.72 -14.81 -9.36
CA SER A 121 -2.68 -15.51 -8.51
C SER A 121 -2.57 -15.02 -7.06
N GLU A 122 -3.58 -15.30 -6.24
CA GLU A 122 -3.52 -15.02 -4.79
C GLU A 122 -2.26 -15.65 -4.15
N ARG A 123 -1.87 -16.84 -4.61
CA ARG A 123 -0.69 -17.53 -4.11
C ARG A 123 0.61 -16.81 -4.44
N GLU A 124 0.74 -16.30 -5.67
CA GLU A 124 1.92 -15.56 -6.11
C GLU A 124 2.05 -14.21 -5.41
N LEU A 125 0.92 -13.47 -5.26
CA LEU A 125 0.90 -12.24 -4.47
C LEU A 125 1.32 -12.49 -3.02
N ARG A 126 0.74 -13.52 -2.40
CA ARG A 126 1.07 -13.90 -1.02
C ARG A 126 2.53 -14.33 -0.89
N GLY A 127 3.06 -15.13 -1.83
CA GLY A 127 4.46 -15.54 -1.81
C GLY A 127 5.40 -14.35 -1.86
N ALA A 128 5.12 -13.38 -2.73
CA ALA A 128 5.89 -12.14 -2.83
C ALA A 128 5.82 -11.30 -1.54
N LEU A 129 4.62 -11.17 -0.95
CA LEU A 129 4.43 -10.46 0.32
C LEU A 129 5.16 -11.13 1.47
N TYR A 130 5.10 -12.46 1.58
CA TYR A 130 5.86 -13.20 2.62
C TYR A 130 7.37 -13.04 2.44
N GLY A 131 7.84 -13.12 1.19
CA GLY A 131 9.25 -12.85 0.87
C GLY A 131 9.65 -11.44 1.29
N PHE A 132 8.79 -10.45 1.03
CA PHE A 132 9.02 -9.06 1.44
C PHE A 132 9.06 -8.93 2.96
N SER A 133 8.15 -9.55 3.71
CA SER A 133 8.11 -9.45 5.17
C SER A 133 9.36 -10.04 5.82
N VAL A 134 9.84 -11.19 5.31
CA VAL A 134 11.11 -11.77 5.78
C VAL A 134 12.28 -10.85 5.44
N PHE A 135 12.33 -10.32 4.23
CA PHE A 135 13.37 -9.40 3.81
C PHE A 135 13.36 -8.10 4.63
N TYR A 136 12.16 -7.54 4.87
CA TYR A 136 11.97 -6.38 5.73
C TYR A 136 12.53 -6.62 7.14
N LEU A 137 12.17 -7.74 7.76
CA LEU A 137 12.67 -8.10 9.10
C LEU A 137 14.21 -8.17 9.12
N ILE A 138 14.81 -8.86 8.14
CA ILE A 138 16.27 -8.98 8.04
C ILE A 138 16.92 -7.60 7.95
N VAL A 139 16.42 -6.73 7.07
CA VAL A 139 16.98 -5.39 6.88
C VAL A 139 16.77 -4.54 8.14
N SER A 140 15.58 -4.55 8.76
CA SER A 140 15.32 -3.81 10.00
C SER A 140 16.23 -4.25 11.14
N LEU A 141 16.45 -5.57 11.33
CA LEU A 141 17.38 -6.08 12.34
C LEU A 141 18.83 -5.68 12.03
N MET A 142 19.24 -5.75 10.77
CA MET A 142 20.59 -5.30 10.37
C MET A 142 20.77 -3.82 10.66
N VAL A 143 19.76 -2.99 10.39
CA VAL A 143 19.81 -1.55 10.69
C VAL A 143 19.84 -1.30 12.19
N THR A 144 19.00 -1.99 12.94
CA THR A 144 18.90 -1.84 14.41
C THR A 144 20.21 -2.20 15.13
N PHE A 145 20.81 -3.34 14.79
CA PHE A 145 21.97 -3.84 15.53
C PHE A 145 23.30 -3.32 15.01
N PHE A 146 23.40 -2.95 13.77
CA PHE A 146 24.67 -2.54 13.17
C PHE A 146 24.76 -1.04 12.88
N ALA A 147 23.64 -0.28 13.07
CA ALA A 147 23.53 1.18 12.79
C ALA A 147 24.42 1.61 11.61
N PRO A 148 24.28 0.97 10.48
CA PRO A 148 25.32 1.04 9.46
C PRO A 148 25.31 2.40 8.76
N TRP A 149 26.50 2.87 8.42
CA TRP A 149 26.75 4.07 7.60
C TRP A 149 26.00 4.09 6.25
N TRP A 150 25.47 2.96 5.82
CA TRP A 150 24.71 2.81 4.57
C TRP A 150 23.22 3.11 4.68
N VAL A 151 22.75 3.46 5.86
CA VAL A 151 21.39 3.99 6.07
C VAL A 151 21.51 5.49 6.28
N PRO A 152 20.71 6.31 5.55
CA PRO A 152 20.67 7.75 5.80
C PRO A 152 20.24 7.98 7.24
N GLN A 153 21.10 8.56 8.05
CA GLN A 153 20.72 9.07 9.35
C GLN A 153 20.33 10.54 9.14
N PRO A 154 19.09 10.93 9.36
CA PRO A 154 18.75 12.35 9.44
C PRO A 154 19.57 12.95 10.56
N GLU A 155 20.25 14.05 10.29
CA GLU A 155 21.12 14.74 11.28
C GLU A 155 20.35 15.11 12.56
N ASP A 156 19.01 15.28 12.47
CA ASP A 156 18.14 15.78 13.53
C ASP A 156 17.07 14.80 14.04
N SER A 157 17.03 13.56 13.55
CA SER A 157 16.02 12.60 14.00
C SER A 157 16.64 11.26 14.31
N PRO A 158 16.39 10.69 15.50
CA PRO A 158 16.82 9.32 15.79
C PRO A 158 16.15 8.36 14.82
N LEU A 159 16.90 7.39 14.28
CA LEU A 159 16.36 6.30 13.45
C LEU A 159 15.35 5.45 14.22
N MET A 160 15.46 5.43 15.54
CA MET A 160 14.51 4.80 16.46
C MET A 160 13.86 5.88 17.30
N GLU A 161 12.53 5.94 17.31
CA GLU A 161 11.80 6.70 18.30
C GLU A 161 11.91 6.01 19.68
N GLU A 162 11.79 6.80 20.75
CA GLU A 162 11.84 6.26 22.11
C GLU A 162 10.71 5.21 22.29
N GLY A 163 11.10 3.96 22.55
CA GLY A 163 10.17 2.84 22.68
C GLY A 163 10.12 1.86 21.50
N ASP A 164 10.72 2.18 20.35
CA ASP A 164 10.81 1.24 19.23
C ASP A 164 11.69 0.04 19.57
N LEU A 165 11.22 -1.18 19.23
CA LEU A 165 11.98 -2.42 19.40
C LEU A 165 12.96 -2.66 18.25
N ILE A 166 12.57 -2.26 17.06
CA ILE A 166 13.40 -2.32 15.87
C ILE A 166 13.19 -1.04 15.05
N VAL A 167 14.19 -0.66 14.28
CA VAL A 167 14.08 0.49 13.37
C VAL A 167 12.93 0.28 12.38
N GLY A 168 11.98 1.21 12.38
CA GLY A 168 10.86 1.25 11.45
C GLY A 168 11.31 1.75 10.07
N LEU A 169 11.45 0.85 9.11
CA LEU A 169 11.75 1.20 7.71
C LEU A 169 10.47 1.49 6.93
N SER A 170 10.60 2.13 5.77
CA SER A 170 9.52 2.19 4.77
C SER A 170 9.05 0.79 4.40
N GLY A 171 7.73 0.57 4.20
CA GLY A 171 7.20 -0.75 3.83
C GLY A 171 6.19 -1.36 4.79
N VAL A 172 5.89 -0.68 5.89
CA VAL A 172 4.93 -1.14 6.91
C VAL A 172 3.53 -1.42 6.32
N ARG A 173 3.14 -0.66 5.30
CA ARG A 173 1.86 -0.89 4.60
C ARG A 173 1.85 -2.20 3.82
N HIS A 174 2.99 -2.64 3.29
CA HIS A 174 3.10 -3.95 2.66
C HIS A 174 3.01 -5.08 3.69
N LEU A 175 3.55 -4.88 4.91
CA LEU A 175 3.35 -5.83 6.02
C LEU A 175 1.88 -5.96 6.40
N SER A 176 1.14 -4.85 6.43
CA SER A 176 -0.30 -4.87 6.67
C SER A 176 -1.05 -5.66 5.60
N LEU A 177 -0.64 -5.52 4.33
CA LEU A 177 -1.21 -6.31 3.24
C LEU A 177 -0.86 -7.79 3.37
N ALA A 178 0.40 -8.13 3.72
CA ALA A 178 0.83 -9.50 4.00
C ALA A 178 0.00 -10.13 5.12
N PHE A 179 -0.26 -9.39 6.19
CA PHE A 179 -1.13 -9.81 7.29
C PHE A 179 -2.56 -10.11 6.80
N ILE A 180 -3.16 -9.24 5.97
CA ILE A 180 -4.49 -9.46 5.41
C ILE A 180 -4.52 -10.74 4.56
N PHE A 181 -3.50 -10.99 3.73
CA PHE A 181 -3.38 -12.22 2.95
C PHE A 181 -3.21 -13.46 3.82
N SER A 182 -2.47 -13.35 4.93
CA SER A 182 -2.30 -14.42 5.92
C SER A 182 -3.62 -14.77 6.59
N LEU A 183 -4.40 -13.76 7.02
CA LEU A 183 -5.74 -13.98 7.59
C LEU A 183 -6.70 -14.63 6.60
N GLN A 184 -6.70 -14.18 5.33
CA GLN A 184 -7.49 -14.82 4.27
C GLN A 184 -7.16 -16.31 4.16
N ARG A 185 -5.88 -16.67 4.30
CA ARG A 185 -5.46 -18.07 4.23
C ARG A 185 -5.87 -18.87 5.46
N VAL A 186 -5.82 -18.28 6.65
CA VAL A 186 -6.34 -18.91 7.87
C VAL A 186 -7.84 -19.24 7.73
N ILE A 187 -8.62 -18.36 7.09
CA ILE A 187 -10.05 -18.62 6.81
C ILE A 187 -10.25 -19.79 5.85
N LYS A 188 -9.43 -19.85 4.79
CA LYS A 188 -9.58 -20.89 3.75
C LYS A 188 -9.06 -22.25 4.18
N ASP A 189 -7.86 -22.26 4.74
CA ASP A 189 -7.12 -23.44 5.11
C ASP A 189 -6.64 -23.28 6.55
N ASN A 190 -7.42 -23.79 7.47
CA ASN A 190 -7.18 -23.68 8.88
C ASN A 190 -6.08 -24.66 9.32
N ASN A 191 -4.82 -24.32 9.08
CA ASN A 191 -3.70 -25.10 9.54
C ASN A 191 -2.69 -24.25 10.33
N LEU A 192 -1.90 -24.89 11.19
CA LEU A 192 -0.91 -24.23 12.07
C LEU A 192 0.10 -23.37 11.30
N ARG A 193 0.47 -23.76 10.09
CA ARG A 193 1.41 -23.01 9.25
C ARG A 193 0.82 -21.65 8.87
N ASN A 194 -0.43 -21.60 8.45
CA ASN A 194 -1.10 -20.34 8.07
C ASN A 194 -1.32 -19.45 9.28
N MET A 195 -1.65 -20.02 10.42
CA MET A 195 -1.73 -19.30 11.70
C MET A 195 -0.37 -18.74 12.11
N GLY A 196 0.70 -19.54 11.98
CA GLY A 196 2.06 -19.08 12.23
C GLY A 196 2.47 -17.88 11.38
N TRP A 197 2.11 -17.86 10.08
CA TRP A 197 2.33 -16.71 9.22
C TRP A 197 1.52 -15.49 9.65
N ALA A 198 0.24 -15.64 9.97
CA ALA A 198 -0.59 -14.53 10.44
C ALA A 198 -0.05 -13.94 11.76
N PHE A 199 0.41 -14.80 12.67
CA PHE A 199 1.04 -14.37 13.91
C PHE A 199 2.39 -13.66 13.65
N PHE A 200 3.23 -14.19 12.77
CA PHE A 200 4.49 -13.57 12.38
C PHE A 200 4.29 -12.17 11.81
N GLU A 201 3.36 -12.00 10.87
CA GLU A 201 3.04 -10.69 10.28
C GLU A 201 2.49 -9.70 11.32
N PHE A 202 1.63 -10.18 12.22
CA PHE A 202 1.13 -9.35 13.32
C PHE A 202 2.24 -8.93 14.28
N ALA A 203 3.11 -9.88 14.66
CA ALA A 203 4.25 -9.60 15.51
C ALA A 203 5.20 -8.59 14.88
N LEU A 204 5.42 -8.68 13.56
CA LEU A 204 6.25 -7.74 12.84
C LEU A 204 5.65 -6.33 12.81
N LEU A 205 4.33 -6.20 12.59
CA LEU A 205 3.62 -4.91 12.72
C LEU A 205 3.74 -4.33 14.13
N PHE A 206 3.69 -5.20 15.14
CA PHE A 206 3.86 -4.78 16.53
C PHE A 206 5.28 -4.30 16.83
N LEU A 207 6.29 -5.01 16.33
CA LEU A 207 7.71 -4.64 16.52
C LEU A 207 8.05 -3.26 15.92
N VAL A 208 7.43 -2.93 14.79
CA VAL A 208 7.61 -1.64 14.09
C VAL A 208 6.77 -0.52 14.69
N GLN A 209 5.82 -0.84 15.58
CA GLN A 209 4.96 0.10 16.31
C GLN A 209 4.17 1.09 15.44
N ASN A 210 3.86 0.76 14.19
CA ASN A 210 3.03 1.61 13.35
C ASN A 210 1.56 1.60 13.83
N ARG A 211 1.18 2.63 14.58
CA ARG A 211 -0.14 2.77 15.25
C ARG A 211 -1.32 2.54 14.29
N THR A 212 -1.30 3.16 13.12
CA THR A 212 -2.39 3.03 12.14
C THR A 212 -2.54 1.59 11.64
N SER A 213 -1.43 0.93 11.32
CA SER A 213 -1.45 -0.45 10.84
C SER A 213 -1.88 -1.42 11.93
N LEU A 214 -1.49 -1.20 13.18
CA LEU A 214 -1.93 -2.00 14.33
C LEU A 214 -3.43 -1.84 14.60
N ILE A 215 -3.94 -0.62 14.62
CA ILE A 215 -5.39 -0.37 14.78
C ILE A 215 -6.16 -1.04 13.64
N ALA A 216 -5.70 -0.90 12.40
CA ALA A 216 -6.33 -1.55 11.25
C ALA A 216 -6.29 -3.08 11.39
N ALA A 217 -5.18 -3.66 11.82
CA ALA A 217 -5.07 -5.11 12.06
C ALA A 217 -6.09 -5.58 13.12
N ILE A 218 -6.22 -4.86 14.24
CA ILE A 218 -7.19 -5.17 15.30
C ILE A 218 -8.63 -5.08 14.75
N VAL A 219 -8.98 -4.02 14.03
CA VAL A 219 -10.31 -3.84 13.42
C VAL A 219 -10.62 -4.98 12.42
N ILE A 220 -9.64 -5.38 11.60
CA ILE A 220 -9.80 -6.47 10.63
C ILE A 220 -9.99 -7.81 11.34
N VAL A 221 -9.21 -8.10 12.38
CA VAL A 221 -9.39 -9.32 13.20
C VAL A 221 -10.76 -9.31 13.88
N GLY A 222 -11.18 -8.19 14.46
CA GLY A 222 -12.51 -8.03 15.04
C GLY A 222 -13.64 -8.30 14.02
N PHE A 223 -13.52 -7.71 12.82
CA PHE A 223 -14.45 -7.98 11.72
C PHE A 223 -14.48 -9.47 11.32
N LEU A 224 -13.32 -10.11 11.26
CA LEU A 224 -13.21 -11.54 10.97
C LEU A 224 -13.92 -12.37 12.04
N VAL A 225 -13.63 -12.11 13.31
CA VAL A 225 -14.23 -12.80 14.45
C VAL A 225 -15.76 -12.68 14.46
N LEU A 226 -16.30 -11.51 14.16
CA LEU A 226 -17.75 -11.27 14.06
C LEU A 226 -18.40 -12.06 12.91
N LYS A 227 -17.68 -12.29 11.81
CA LYS A 227 -18.19 -13.00 10.62
C LYS A 227 -18.04 -14.51 10.67
N MET A 228 -17.12 -15.03 11.46
CA MET A 228 -16.92 -16.47 11.60
C MET A 228 -18.00 -17.10 12.49
N LYS A 229 -18.43 -18.31 12.14
CA LYS A 229 -19.23 -19.16 13.03
C LYS A 229 -18.36 -19.56 14.25
N MET A 230 -18.99 -19.82 15.38
CA MET A 230 -18.26 -20.31 16.57
C MET A 230 -17.60 -21.65 16.23
N SER A 231 -16.29 -21.70 16.39
CA SER A 231 -15.46 -22.87 16.14
C SER A 231 -14.24 -22.82 17.05
N PRO A 232 -13.55 -23.93 17.30
CA PRO A 232 -12.29 -23.93 18.08
C PRO A 232 -11.27 -22.92 17.54
N GLN A 233 -11.24 -22.72 16.21
CA GLN A 233 -10.36 -21.75 15.56
C GLN A 233 -10.72 -20.32 15.90
N LYS A 234 -12.03 -20.00 15.94
CA LYS A 234 -12.50 -18.67 16.37
C LYS A 234 -12.08 -18.40 17.81
N LEU A 235 -12.24 -19.39 18.68
CA LEU A 235 -11.79 -19.28 20.08
C LEU A 235 -10.28 -19.06 20.16
N LEU A 236 -9.50 -19.80 19.36
CA LEU A 236 -8.05 -19.61 19.29
C LEU A 236 -7.67 -18.22 18.75
N LEU A 237 -8.31 -17.72 17.72
CA LEU A 237 -8.07 -16.37 17.18
C LEU A 237 -8.43 -15.30 18.21
N ILE A 238 -9.55 -15.48 18.93
CA ILE A 238 -9.94 -14.57 20.02
C ILE A 238 -8.89 -14.61 21.13
N ALA A 239 -8.45 -15.80 21.55
CA ALA A 239 -7.44 -15.97 22.59
C ALA A 239 -6.09 -15.33 22.19
N LEU A 240 -5.60 -15.61 20.97
CA LEU A 240 -4.38 -15.00 20.45
C LEU A 240 -4.50 -13.49 20.30
N GLY A 241 -5.64 -13.00 19.79
CA GLY A 241 -5.92 -11.58 19.70
C GLY A 241 -5.98 -10.90 21.06
N SER A 242 -6.62 -11.56 22.04
CA SER A 242 -6.67 -11.05 23.43
C SER A 242 -5.29 -11.04 24.08
N ILE A 243 -4.50 -12.09 23.89
CA ILE A 243 -3.10 -12.14 24.37
C ILE A 243 -2.29 -11.01 23.73
N ALA A 244 -2.40 -10.83 22.40
CA ALA A 244 -1.70 -9.77 21.70
C ALA A 244 -2.10 -8.38 22.21
N VAL A 245 -3.40 -8.14 22.45
CA VAL A 245 -3.89 -6.89 23.04
C VAL A 245 -3.36 -6.72 24.48
N VAL A 246 -3.39 -7.77 25.30
CA VAL A 246 -2.86 -7.73 26.67
C VAL A 246 -1.36 -7.44 26.65
N LEU A 247 -0.59 -8.14 25.82
CA LEU A 247 0.85 -7.88 25.67
C LEU A 247 1.13 -6.45 25.19
N MET A 248 0.34 -5.96 24.24
CA MET A 248 0.41 -4.59 23.79
C MET A 248 0.13 -3.62 24.94
N VAL A 249 -0.96 -3.84 25.70
CA VAL A 249 -1.33 -3.00 26.84
C VAL A 249 -0.27 -3.05 27.92
N VAL A 250 0.24 -4.24 28.28
CA VAL A 250 1.28 -4.40 29.32
C VAL A 250 2.58 -3.75 28.88
N TYR A 251 3.00 -3.98 27.62
CA TYR A 251 4.23 -3.40 27.09
C TYR A 251 4.16 -1.88 27.00
N THR A 252 3.00 -1.35 26.59
CA THR A 252 2.77 0.08 26.47
C THR A 252 2.23 0.73 27.75
N ALA A 253 2.00 -0.03 28.83
CA ALA A 253 1.42 0.50 30.06
C ALA A 253 2.21 1.68 30.64
N GLY A 254 3.55 1.64 30.56
CA GLY A 254 4.39 2.78 30.92
C GLY A 254 4.35 3.95 29.93
N GLN A 255 3.96 3.69 28.68
CA GLN A 255 3.88 4.69 27.62
C GLN A 255 2.46 5.23 27.43
N TRP A 256 1.42 4.56 27.98
CA TRP A 256 0.03 4.97 27.79
C TRP A 256 -0.27 6.36 28.34
N GLU A 257 0.32 6.72 29.47
CA GLU A 257 0.14 8.06 30.00
C GLU A 257 0.80 9.10 29.11
N MET A 258 1.99 8.80 28.59
CA MET A 258 2.68 9.64 27.61
C MET A 258 1.92 9.70 26.30
N LEU A 259 1.52 8.55 25.74
CA LEU A 259 0.73 8.44 24.52
C LEU A 259 -0.65 9.10 24.62
N TYR A 260 -1.32 8.98 25.79
CA TYR A 260 -2.58 9.64 26.05
C TYR A 260 -2.39 11.15 26.12
N ARG A 261 -1.41 11.63 26.90
CA ARG A 261 -1.06 13.06 26.95
C ARG A 261 -0.71 13.59 25.55
N GLU A 262 0.20 12.94 24.85
CA GLU A 262 0.58 13.35 23.49
C GLU A 262 -0.64 13.35 22.56
N THR A 263 -1.50 12.34 22.60
CA THR A 263 -2.68 12.28 21.74
C THR A 263 -3.68 13.39 22.09
N VAL A 264 -3.93 13.64 23.37
CA VAL A 264 -4.82 14.70 23.83
C VAL A 264 -4.23 16.08 23.53
N GLU A 265 -2.93 16.28 23.79
CA GLU A 265 -2.22 17.50 23.43
C GLU A 265 -2.22 17.71 21.93
N GLN A 266 -1.97 16.66 21.14
CA GLN A 266 -2.03 16.72 19.69
C GLN A 266 -3.42 17.12 19.14
N ILE A 267 -4.49 16.63 19.75
CA ILE A 267 -5.86 16.97 19.35
C ILE A 267 -6.25 18.37 19.80
N LEU A 268 -5.89 18.76 21.02
CA LEU A 268 -6.33 20.01 21.63
C LEU A 268 -5.38 21.19 21.36
N ASN A 269 -4.13 20.92 21.05
CA ASN A 269 -3.15 21.98 20.78
C ASN A 269 -3.28 22.48 19.33
N PRO A 270 -3.75 23.72 19.12
CA PRO A 270 -3.84 24.32 17.79
C PRO A 270 -2.46 24.46 17.12
N ASP A 271 -1.38 24.51 17.90
CA ASP A 271 -0.01 24.61 17.42
C ASP A 271 0.60 23.28 16.99
N TYR A 272 -0.10 22.17 17.21
CA TYR A 272 0.36 20.89 16.73
C TYR A 272 0.40 20.85 15.19
N ASN A 273 1.48 20.36 14.63
CA ASN A 273 1.76 20.42 13.19
C ASN A 273 0.62 19.91 12.31
N ARG A 274 -0.07 18.85 12.72
CA ARG A 274 -1.21 18.31 11.98
C ARG A 274 -2.41 19.26 11.99
N ASN A 275 -2.69 19.90 13.12
CA ASN A 275 -3.76 20.90 13.23
C ASN A 275 -3.44 22.13 12.39
N LYS A 276 -2.19 22.61 12.42
CA LYS A 276 -1.70 23.65 11.52
C LYS A 276 -1.86 23.26 10.05
N ALA A 277 -1.54 22.00 9.71
CA ALA A 277 -1.71 21.49 8.36
C ALA A 277 -3.18 21.51 7.92
N TYR A 278 -4.12 21.08 8.76
CA TYR A 278 -5.56 21.19 8.46
C TYR A 278 -6.00 22.64 8.24
N VAL A 279 -5.63 23.55 9.15
CA VAL A 279 -5.96 24.97 9.02
C VAL A 279 -5.38 25.54 7.71
N TYR A 280 -4.12 25.26 7.43
CA TYR A 280 -3.48 25.68 6.18
C TYR A 280 -4.20 25.16 4.93
N MET A 281 -4.62 23.89 4.93
CA MET A 281 -5.28 23.26 3.79
C MET A 281 -6.68 23.78 3.51
N PHE A 282 -7.39 24.24 4.52
CA PHE A 282 -8.74 24.79 4.37
C PHE A 282 -8.80 26.32 4.30
N SER A 283 -7.71 27.03 4.69
CA SER A 283 -7.69 28.48 4.67
C SER A 283 -7.31 29.03 3.29
N HIS A 284 -7.94 30.13 2.90
CA HIS A 284 -7.54 31.02 1.79
C HIS A 284 -7.43 30.35 0.40
N ARG A 285 -8.39 29.48 0.02
CA ARG A 285 -8.34 28.77 -1.26
C ARG A 285 -9.48 29.14 -2.19
N SER A 286 -9.17 29.15 -3.48
CA SER A 286 -10.18 29.26 -4.52
C SER A 286 -10.97 27.94 -4.66
N VAL A 287 -12.20 28.04 -5.16
CA VAL A 287 -13.03 26.87 -5.50
C VAL A 287 -12.29 25.92 -6.46
N ILE A 288 -11.52 26.47 -7.38
CA ILE A 288 -10.74 25.69 -8.36
C ILE A 288 -9.69 24.83 -7.64
N GLN A 289 -9.00 25.37 -6.64
CA GLN A 289 -8.02 24.63 -5.85
C GLN A 289 -8.67 23.52 -4.99
N HIS A 290 -9.89 23.73 -4.50
CA HIS A 290 -10.61 22.67 -3.79
C HIS A 290 -11.08 21.54 -4.73
N LEU A 291 -11.50 21.87 -5.95
CA LEU A 291 -11.98 20.89 -6.92
C LEU A 291 -10.85 20.12 -7.59
N LEU A 292 -9.81 20.82 -8.04
CA LEU A 292 -8.73 20.24 -8.83
C LEU A 292 -7.47 19.93 -8.00
N GLY A 293 -7.39 20.43 -6.77
CA GLY A 293 -6.20 20.35 -5.94
C GLY A 293 -5.22 21.50 -6.22
N THR A 294 -4.07 21.50 -5.54
CA THR A 294 -3.01 22.49 -5.76
C THR A 294 -1.87 21.95 -6.64
N GLY A 295 -1.90 20.68 -6.95
CA GLY A 295 -0.77 19.95 -7.49
C GLY A 295 0.31 19.64 -6.43
N TYR A 296 1.29 18.87 -6.81
CA TYR A 296 2.50 18.69 -6.02
C TYR A 296 3.47 19.82 -6.36
N ILE A 297 3.56 20.78 -5.45
CA ILE A 297 4.42 21.96 -5.66
C ILE A 297 5.84 21.62 -5.25
N SER A 298 6.78 21.87 -6.16
CA SER A 298 8.21 21.70 -5.89
C SER A 298 8.73 22.85 -5.04
N ALA A 299 9.52 22.54 -4.03
CA ALA A 299 10.23 23.54 -3.23
C ALA A 299 11.15 24.46 -4.07
N ASN A 300 11.70 23.92 -5.18
CA ASN A 300 12.51 24.70 -6.12
C ASN A 300 11.69 25.77 -6.89
N VAL A 301 10.37 25.62 -6.95
CA VAL A 301 9.50 26.58 -7.66
C VAL A 301 8.88 27.58 -6.70
N ASN A 302 8.51 27.12 -5.51
CA ASN A 302 7.91 28.00 -4.50
C ASN A 302 8.59 27.84 -3.14
N PRO A 303 9.35 28.86 -2.69
CA PRO A 303 10.04 28.85 -1.40
C PRO A 303 9.11 28.64 -0.19
N ILE A 304 7.83 28.99 -0.31
CA ILE A 304 6.85 28.78 0.76
C ILE A 304 6.75 27.31 1.18
N ILE A 305 7.03 26.39 0.27
CA ILE A 305 7.05 24.94 0.58
C ILE A 305 8.16 24.60 1.57
N HIS A 306 9.33 25.24 1.47
CA HIS A 306 10.38 25.10 2.49
C HIS A 306 9.91 25.60 3.85
N VAL A 307 9.29 26.80 3.90
CA VAL A 307 8.75 27.35 5.14
C VAL A 307 7.70 26.44 5.77
N LEU A 308 6.82 25.83 4.95
CA LEU A 308 5.83 24.87 5.45
C LEU A 308 6.49 23.60 5.99
N GLN A 309 7.48 23.07 5.30
CA GLN A 309 8.23 21.89 5.72
C GLN A 309 9.03 22.16 7.00
N GLU A 310 9.73 23.30 7.08
CA GLU A 310 10.42 23.75 8.30
C GLU A 310 9.45 23.96 9.48
N SER A 311 8.20 24.35 9.19
CA SER A 311 7.13 24.47 10.18
C SER A 311 6.47 23.12 10.52
N GLY A 312 6.97 22.00 9.99
CA GLY A 312 6.42 20.66 10.22
C GLY A 312 5.08 20.40 9.55
N ILE A 313 4.70 21.18 8.53
CA ILE A 313 3.42 21.05 7.81
C ILE A 313 3.61 20.16 6.59
N PHE A 314 3.24 18.89 6.70
CA PHE A 314 3.32 17.93 5.61
C PHE A 314 1.92 17.46 5.17
N HIS A 315 1.70 17.40 3.85
CA HIS A 315 0.44 16.88 3.29
C HIS A 315 0.25 15.38 3.58
N SER A 316 1.34 14.64 3.74
CA SER A 316 1.30 13.22 4.09
C SER A 316 0.68 12.96 5.47
N ASP A 317 0.79 13.89 6.40
CA ASP A 317 0.43 13.69 7.80
C ASP A 317 -1.07 13.80 8.06
N VAL A 318 -1.81 14.38 7.11
CA VAL A 318 -3.26 14.57 7.17
C VAL A 318 -4.02 13.65 6.23
N GLY A 319 -3.40 12.57 5.82
CA GLY A 319 -4.02 11.45 5.11
C GLY A 319 -4.78 11.85 3.84
N MET A 320 -6.04 11.41 3.73
CA MET A 320 -6.86 11.69 2.54
C MET A 320 -7.21 13.17 2.37
N VAL A 321 -7.20 13.97 3.42
CA VAL A 321 -7.41 15.42 3.32
C VAL A 321 -6.21 16.05 2.61
N GLY A 322 -4.99 15.67 2.95
CA GLY A 322 -3.79 16.10 2.25
C GLY A 322 -3.79 15.68 0.78
N MET A 323 -4.26 14.47 0.49
CA MET A 323 -4.43 13.99 -0.86
C MET A 323 -5.47 14.81 -1.66
N TRP A 324 -6.63 15.09 -1.05
CA TRP A 324 -7.65 15.97 -1.66
C TRP A 324 -7.07 17.35 -1.93
N HIS A 325 -6.33 17.88 -0.96
CA HIS A 325 -5.68 19.16 -1.10
C HIS A 325 -4.72 19.22 -2.29
N GLN A 326 -3.91 18.19 -2.49
CA GLN A 326 -2.90 18.16 -3.57
C GLN A 326 -3.52 17.81 -4.93
N TYR A 327 -4.43 16.83 -4.99
CA TYR A 327 -4.89 16.24 -6.25
C TYR A 327 -6.37 16.45 -6.53
N GLY A 328 -7.07 17.16 -5.64
CA GLY A 328 -8.47 17.50 -5.81
C GLY A 328 -9.44 16.37 -5.46
N VAL A 329 -10.70 16.66 -5.77
CA VAL A 329 -11.83 15.80 -5.39
C VAL A 329 -11.87 14.48 -6.18
N ILE A 330 -11.40 14.46 -7.43
CA ILE A 330 -11.54 13.29 -8.32
C ILE A 330 -10.80 12.06 -7.79
N PRO A 331 -9.48 12.08 -7.51
CA PRO A 331 -8.78 10.92 -6.99
C PRO A 331 -9.31 10.49 -5.62
N THR A 332 -9.67 11.45 -4.76
CA THR A 332 -10.25 11.20 -3.45
C THR A 332 -11.56 10.43 -3.56
N LEU A 333 -12.49 10.88 -4.42
CA LEU A 333 -13.76 10.20 -4.66
C LEU A 333 -13.57 8.81 -5.27
N VAL A 334 -12.64 8.64 -6.20
CA VAL A 334 -12.36 7.33 -6.79
C VAL A 334 -11.98 6.33 -5.70
N ILE A 335 -11.06 6.69 -4.80
CA ILE A 335 -10.62 5.81 -3.71
C ILE A 335 -11.78 5.53 -2.76
N LEU A 336 -12.53 6.55 -2.35
CA LEU A 336 -13.69 6.37 -1.45
C LEU A 336 -14.76 5.46 -2.07
N VAL A 337 -15.12 5.70 -3.33
CA VAL A 337 -16.11 4.88 -4.05
C VAL A 337 -15.64 3.43 -4.15
N MET A 338 -14.38 3.20 -4.52
CA MET A 338 -13.82 1.84 -4.60
C MET A 338 -13.79 1.16 -3.22
N THR A 339 -13.50 1.92 -2.16
CA THR A 339 -13.51 1.42 -0.78
C THR A 339 -14.92 1.02 -0.35
N VAL A 340 -15.91 1.89 -0.55
CA VAL A 340 -17.32 1.61 -0.21
C VAL A 340 -17.83 0.41 -1.01
N LYS A 341 -17.55 0.34 -2.31
CA LYS A 341 -17.90 -0.83 -3.15
C LYS A 341 -17.21 -2.10 -2.65
N GLY A 342 -15.95 -2.03 -2.24
CA GLY A 342 -15.23 -3.15 -1.67
C GLY A 342 -15.89 -3.74 -0.42
N LEU A 343 -16.52 -2.90 0.42
CA LEU A 343 -17.28 -3.34 1.59
C LEU A 343 -18.69 -3.82 1.26
N ALA A 344 -19.40 -3.09 0.39
CA ALA A 344 -20.83 -3.32 0.13
C ALA A 344 -21.09 -4.50 -0.80
N GLU A 345 -20.24 -4.72 -1.80
CA GLU A 345 -20.41 -5.79 -2.76
C GLU A 345 -20.12 -7.18 -2.15
N LYS A 346 -20.63 -8.25 -2.82
CA LYS A 346 -20.32 -9.65 -2.46
C LYS A 346 -18.88 -10.00 -2.83
N LYS A 347 -17.92 -9.39 -2.15
CA LYS A 347 -16.48 -9.59 -2.33
C LYS A 347 -15.91 -10.54 -1.28
N SER A 348 -14.72 -11.07 -1.57
CA SER A 348 -13.97 -11.91 -0.62
C SER A 348 -13.58 -11.13 0.64
N PHE A 349 -13.21 -11.87 1.67
CA PHE A 349 -12.63 -11.28 2.88
C PHE A 349 -11.44 -10.38 2.56
N LEU A 350 -10.57 -10.78 1.62
CA LEU A 350 -9.39 -10.05 1.22
C LEU A 350 -9.72 -8.61 0.76
N VAL A 351 -10.72 -8.45 -0.11
CA VAL A 351 -11.17 -7.13 -0.58
C VAL A 351 -11.75 -6.31 0.56
N LYS A 352 -12.60 -6.94 1.42
CA LYS A 352 -13.25 -6.26 2.54
C LYS A 352 -12.26 -5.81 3.61
N ALA A 353 -11.30 -6.67 3.95
CA ALA A 353 -10.25 -6.35 4.91
C ALA A 353 -9.35 -5.22 4.39
N SER A 354 -8.99 -5.25 3.10
CA SER A 354 -8.26 -4.15 2.48
C SER A 354 -9.04 -2.84 2.48
N ALA A 355 -10.34 -2.88 2.21
CA ALA A 355 -11.21 -1.70 2.29
C ALA A 355 -11.32 -1.15 3.74
N LEU A 356 -11.40 -2.03 4.74
CA LEU A 356 -11.37 -1.63 6.15
C LEU A 356 -10.04 -0.97 6.52
N TYR A 357 -8.92 -1.49 6.01
CA TYR A 357 -7.60 -0.86 6.20
C TYR A 357 -7.59 0.58 5.68
N ILE A 358 -8.16 0.81 4.48
CA ILE A 358 -8.29 2.16 3.91
C ILE A 358 -9.12 3.07 4.84
N ILE A 359 -10.26 2.60 5.34
CA ILE A 359 -11.14 3.39 6.21
C ILE A 359 -10.43 3.80 7.50
N VAL A 360 -9.78 2.84 8.17
CA VAL A 360 -9.02 3.13 9.40
C VAL A 360 -7.88 4.10 9.11
N GLY A 361 -7.29 4.00 7.93
CA GLY A 361 -6.18 4.85 7.50
C GLY A 361 -6.57 6.25 7.02
N ILE A 362 -7.86 6.56 6.80
CA ILE A 362 -8.29 7.86 6.24
C ILE A 362 -7.58 9.08 6.88
N PRO A 363 -7.41 9.18 8.21
CA PRO A 363 -6.78 10.32 8.83
C PRO A 363 -5.26 10.43 8.59
N THR A 364 -4.59 9.32 8.26
CA THR A 364 -3.12 9.23 8.20
C THR A 364 -2.60 8.67 6.88
N LEU A 365 -3.47 8.03 6.07
CA LEU A 365 -3.10 7.34 4.85
C LEU A 365 -3.17 8.28 3.64
N SER A 366 -2.04 8.84 3.26
CA SER A 366 -1.90 9.54 1.97
C SER A 366 -1.45 8.55 0.91
N PHE A 367 -2.35 8.22 -0.04
CA PHE A 367 -2.04 7.24 -1.09
C PHE A 367 -0.97 7.71 -2.08
N PHE A 368 -0.86 9.01 -2.29
CA PHE A 368 0.08 9.56 -3.26
C PHE A 368 1.31 10.21 -2.62
N GLY A 369 1.38 10.27 -1.29
CA GLY A 369 2.52 10.86 -0.59
C GLY A 369 3.76 9.95 -0.58
N ILE A 370 3.55 8.64 -0.54
CA ILE A 370 4.60 7.63 -0.34
C ILE A 370 4.39 6.49 -1.34
N GLY A 371 5.48 6.02 -1.96
CA GLY A 371 5.44 4.99 -3.00
C GLY A 371 4.77 3.69 -2.57
N GLU A 372 5.07 3.21 -1.36
CA GLU A 372 4.43 2.00 -0.83
C GLU A 372 2.89 2.07 -0.81
N SER A 373 2.33 3.26 -0.58
CA SER A 373 0.88 3.46 -0.57
C SER A 373 0.26 3.37 -1.94
N ILE A 374 0.97 3.87 -2.96
CA ILE A 374 0.55 3.82 -4.36
C ILE A 374 0.54 2.36 -4.83
N LEU A 375 1.57 1.60 -4.52
CA LEU A 375 1.61 0.17 -4.85
C LEU A 375 0.55 -0.61 -4.07
N TRP A 376 0.35 -0.30 -2.78
CA TRP A 376 -0.70 -0.89 -1.97
C TRP A 376 -2.08 -0.66 -2.60
N LEU A 377 -2.39 0.58 -3.01
CA LEU A 377 -3.62 0.92 -3.74
C LEU A 377 -3.72 0.13 -5.06
N SER A 378 -2.62 0.00 -5.80
CA SER A 378 -2.57 -0.75 -7.05
C SER A 378 -2.89 -2.23 -6.84
N ILE A 379 -2.35 -2.85 -5.77
CA ILE A 379 -2.66 -4.24 -5.39
C ILE A 379 -4.12 -4.36 -4.96
N TYR A 380 -4.64 -3.41 -4.16
CA TYR A 380 -6.05 -3.40 -3.77
C TYR A 380 -6.99 -3.36 -4.98
N LEU A 381 -6.75 -2.44 -5.91
CA LEU A 381 -7.54 -2.34 -7.15
C LEU A 381 -7.46 -3.64 -7.97
N TYR A 382 -6.26 -4.21 -8.09
CA TYR A 382 -6.07 -5.48 -8.79
C TYR A 382 -6.87 -6.61 -8.12
N VAL A 383 -6.77 -6.76 -6.81
CA VAL A 383 -7.50 -7.78 -6.04
C VAL A 383 -9.01 -7.56 -6.16
N TYR A 384 -9.48 -6.30 -6.07
CA TYR A 384 -10.90 -5.96 -6.21
C TYR A 384 -11.48 -6.47 -7.55
N TYR A 385 -10.77 -6.26 -8.66
CA TYR A 385 -11.23 -6.69 -9.97
C TYR A 385 -11.01 -8.18 -10.24
N SER A 386 -9.93 -8.75 -9.73
CA SER A 386 -9.60 -10.16 -9.94
C SER A 386 -10.34 -11.12 -9.00
N ASP A 387 -10.98 -10.63 -7.94
CA ASP A 387 -11.61 -11.41 -6.88
C ASP A 387 -12.62 -12.44 -7.38
N ASN A 388 -13.32 -12.17 -8.47
CA ASN A 388 -14.31 -13.06 -9.08
C ASN A 388 -13.73 -13.94 -10.21
N LEU A 389 -12.43 -13.79 -10.52
CA LEU A 389 -11.80 -14.58 -11.57
C LEU A 389 -11.36 -15.94 -11.04
N PRO A 390 -11.69 -17.05 -11.75
CA PRO A 390 -11.23 -18.39 -11.36
C PRO A 390 -9.71 -18.48 -11.23
N VAL A 391 -8.96 -17.80 -12.11
CA VAL A 391 -7.48 -17.78 -12.13
C VAL A 391 -6.92 -17.20 -10.84
N PHE A 392 -7.62 -16.27 -10.21
CA PHE A 392 -7.17 -15.66 -8.96
C PHE A 392 -7.44 -16.57 -7.76
N ARG A 393 -8.61 -17.22 -7.73
CA ARG A 393 -9.07 -18.02 -6.58
C ARG A 393 -8.51 -19.44 -6.53
N ASP A 394 -8.19 -20.00 -7.70
CA ASP A 394 -7.89 -21.42 -7.81
C ASP A 394 -6.48 -21.67 -8.34
N ASP A 395 -5.60 -22.14 -7.46
CA ASP A 395 -4.24 -22.58 -7.80
C ASP A 395 -4.24 -23.84 -8.70
N THR A 396 -5.38 -24.52 -8.84
CA THR A 396 -5.52 -25.81 -9.54
C THR A 396 -6.12 -25.68 -10.93
N VAL A 397 -6.73 -24.53 -11.28
CA VAL A 397 -7.31 -24.35 -12.61
C VAL A 397 -6.22 -24.37 -13.68
N THR A 398 -6.14 -25.50 -14.30
CA THR A 398 -5.34 -25.70 -15.51
C THR A 398 -5.97 -24.89 -16.64
N VAL A 399 -5.41 -23.72 -16.97
CA VAL A 399 -5.76 -23.04 -18.21
C VAL A 399 -5.38 -23.98 -19.36
N ARG A 400 -6.32 -24.81 -19.80
CA ARG A 400 -6.16 -25.51 -21.08
C ARG A 400 -6.04 -24.41 -22.13
N LYS A 401 -4.91 -24.35 -22.83
CA LYS A 401 -4.82 -23.61 -24.08
C LYS A 401 -5.88 -24.22 -24.99
N VAL A 402 -7.03 -23.57 -25.09
CA VAL A 402 -7.97 -23.85 -26.16
C VAL A 402 -7.31 -23.28 -27.41
N GLY A 403 -7.11 -24.15 -28.37
CA GLY A 403 -6.54 -23.83 -29.67
C GLY A 403 -7.29 -22.66 -30.34
N TRP A 404 -6.66 -22.05 -31.30
CA TRP A 404 -7.12 -20.93 -32.10
C TRP A 404 -8.61 -21.05 -32.46
N GLY A 405 -9.49 -20.38 -31.72
CA GLY A 405 -10.92 -20.41 -31.94
C GLY A 405 -11.72 -20.43 -30.63
N GLY A 406 -11.98 -19.27 -30.03
CA GLY A 406 -13.05 -19.03 -29.06
C GLY A 406 -12.85 -19.65 -27.66
N THR A 407 -12.57 -18.82 -26.69
CA THR A 407 -12.58 -19.17 -25.27
C THR A 407 -14.02 -19.41 -24.78
N ARG A 408 -14.46 -20.65 -24.74
CA ARG A 408 -15.60 -21.06 -23.89
C ARG A 408 -15.06 -21.54 -22.55
N TYR A 409 -15.36 -20.80 -21.50
CA TYR A 409 -15.17 -21.28 -20.13
C TYR A 409 -16.18 -22.37 -19.85
N ARG A 410 -15.76 -23.63 -19.77
CA ARG A 410 -16.55 -24.71 -19.15
C ARG A 410 -16.06 -24.90 -17.71
N SER A 411 -16.90 -24.55 -16.77
CA SER A 411 -16.76 -24.98 -15.38
C SER A 411 -16.97 -26.50 -15.36
N ILE A 412 -15.99 -27.25 -14.92
CA ILE A 412 -16.16 -28.64 -14.52
C ILE A 412 -16.16 -28.62 -12.98
N ALA A 413 -17.37 -28.55 -12.41
CA ALA A 413 -17.57 -28.95 -11.04
C ALA A 413 -17.56 -30.49 -11.03
N GLY A 414 -16.70 -31.09 -10.27
CA GLY A 414 -16.70 -32.47 -9.84
C GLY A 414 -16.42 -32.47 -8.35
#